data_c760e7c28ce10a75cba9dca00ec8b639
#
_entry.id   c760e7c28ce10a75cba9dca00ec8b639
#
_cell.length_a   1.000
_cell.length_b   1.000
_cell.length_c   1.000
_cell.angle_alpha   90.00
_cell.angle_beta   90.00
_cell.angle_gamma   90.00
#
_symmetry.space_group_name_H-M   'P 1'
#
loop_
_entity.id
_entity.type
_entity.pdbx_description
1 polymer ?
#
loop_
_entity_poly.entity_id
_entity_poly.type
_entity_poly.pdbx_seq_one_letter_code
_entity_poly.pdbx_strand_id
1 'polypeptide(L)'
;REVVVTAQKTKFASEKTGATTNISNTQIASMPSVSRSITDYSRLSAYGGNGMSFAGSDGRTANFTIDGANFNNNFGLSSNLPGGGNPVSIEAIDEIQIVISPFDVRQTNFIGGGINAITKSGTNTYKGTAYIYHQNENMRGDAIDRETILGAREKDQSTTYGFTIGGPIIKNKLFFFANGELQNTPAIANRWRASEDGVANADAYISRATVADLQNVSDIAKERYGYDTGSFSSFPSDNKNTKLLARIDWNINNNHRLALRYNYTKNTVWNAPNASSMDGGTRMSGSRTSQYAMSYANSMYSLDNLSYSLSFDLNSRFSATLSNQFLATFSKLDDVRGTNSSIFPFVDILKDNQNYISFGEELFTYNNAVHNTVWNIKDDVTYYTGNHKIMVGLNYEHQMADNQYLRNGTGYYRYTSLDDFVQGAAPEIVCLTYGYNGENEPASCL
;
A
#
# COMPACT_ATOMS: atom_id res chain seq x y z
N ARG A 1 30.97 -14.39 -33.00
CA ARG A 1 29.78 -15.26 -32.94
C ARG A 1 29.19 -15.06 -31.53
N GLU A 2 28.10 -14.33 -31.43
CA GLU A 2 27.30 -14.28 -30.21
C GLU A 2 26.68 -15.66 -29.98
N VAL A 3 27.07 -16.30 -28.90
CA VAL A 3 26.32 -17.44 -28.37
C VAL A 3 25.20 -16.86 -27.53
N VAL A 4 24.08 -16.60 -28.16
CA VAL A 4 22.83 -16.35 -27.43
C VAL A 4 22.37 -17.70 -26.90
N VAL A 5 22.68 -17.98 -25.64
CA VAL A 5 22.07 -19.11 -24.92
C VAL A 5 20.65 -18.68 -24.58
N THR A 6 19.74 -18.84 -25.49
CA THR A 6 18.30 -18.87 -25.20
C THR A 6 18.03 -20.21 -24.54
N ALA A 7 18.09 -20.25 -23.20
CA ALA A 7 17.49 -21.33 -22.46
C ALA A 7 15.97 -21.25 -22.75
N GLN A 8 15.45 -22.12 -23.61
CA GLN A 8 14.02 -22.36 -23.69
C GLN A 8 13.60 -22.86 -22.31
N LYS A 9 12.95 -22.00 -21.53
CA LYS A 9 12.27 -22.41 -20.31
C LYS A 9 11.14 -23.38 -20.72
N THR A 10 11.41 -24.66 -20.67
CA THR A 10 10.41 -25.68 -20.94
C THR A 10 9.36 -25.61 -19.83
N LYS A 11 8.07 -25.61 -20.21
CA LYS A 11 6.93 -25.65 -19.26
C LYS A 11 7.04 -26.81 -18.25
N PHE A 12 7.83 -27.82 -18.56
CA PHE A 12 8.06 -29.04 -17.77
C PHE A 12 9.56 -29.21 -17.51
N ALA A 13 10.17 -28.31 -16.74
CA ALA A 13 11.52 -28.55 -16.28
C ALA A 13 11.46 -29.57 -15.12
N SER A 14 12.25 -30.66 -15.22
CA SER A 14 12.36 -31.69 -14.19
C SER A 14 12.82 -31.17 -12.81
N GLU A 15 13.33 -29.94 -12.76
CA GLU A 15 13.77 -29.27 -11.54
C GLU A 15 12.65 -28.49 -10.82
N LYS A 16 11.45 -28.37 -11.42
CA LYS A 16 10.33 -27.69 -10.77
C LYS A 16 9.67 -28.64 -9.78
N THR A 17 9.82 -28.35 -8.52
CA THR A 17 9.13 -29.05 -7.43
C THR A 17 7.97 -28.18 -6.94
N GLY A 18 6.75 -28.72 -6.96
CA GLY A 18 5.53 -28.00 -6.56
C GLY A 18 4.82 -27.26 -7.69
N ALA A 19 3.68 -26.65 -7.40
CA ALA A 19 2.87 -25.90 -8.34
C ALA A 19 3.44 -24.46 -8.48
N THR A 20 4.06 -24.18 -9.62
CA THR A 20 4.63 -22.86 -9.94
C THR A 20 4.04 -22.33 -11.23
N THR A 21 3.56 -21.09 -11.21
CA THR A 21 3.12 -20.36 -12.39
C THR A 21 4.10 -19.22 -12.67
N ASN A 22 4.76 -19.26 -13.83
CA ASN A 22 5.65 -18.19 -14.25
C ASN A 22 4.98 -17.35 -15.33
N ILE A 23 4.94 -16.05 -15.15
CA ILE A 23 4.34 -15.07 -16.06
C ILE A 23 5.47 -14.19 -16.56
N SER A 24 5.77 -14.32 -17.85
CA SER A 24 6.87 -13.59 -18.50
C SER A 24 6.48 -12.14 -18.81
N ASN A 25 7.48 -11.31 -19.03
CA ASN A 25 7.30 -9.93 -19.50
C ASN A 25 6.39 -9.82 -20.74
N THR A 26 6.53 -10.73 -21.70
CA THR A 26 5.69 -10.74 -22.89
C THR A 26 4.22 -11.00 -22.56
N GLN A 27 3.94 -11.89 -21.61
CA GLN A 27 2.58 -12.14 -21.15
C GLN A 27 2.04 -10.94 -20.36
N ILE A 28 2.86 -10.33 -19.47
CA ILE A 28 2.52 -9.12 -18.74
C ILE A 28 2.14 -7.99 -19.71
N ALA A 29 2.94 -7.79 -20.77
CA ALA A 29 2.71 -6.73 -21.76
C ALA A 29 1.48 -6.97 -22.65
N SER A 30 1.10 -8.24 -22.89
CA SER A 30 -0.02 -8.59 -23.77
C SER A 30 -1.37 -8.68 -23.06
N MET A 31 -1.38 -8.76 -21.73
CA MET A 31 -2.61 -8.93 -20.97
C MET A 31 -3.15 -7.58 -20.47
N PRO A 32 -4.45 -7.33 -20.65
CA PRO A 32 -5.06 -6.14 -20.10
C PRO A 32 -5.10 -6.22 -18.59
N SER A 33 -4.66 -5.16 -17.93
CA SER A 33 -4.75 -4.98 -16.48
C SER A 33 -5.47 -3.66 -16.21
N VAL A 34 -6.49 -3.69 -15.37
CA VAL A 34 -7.28 -2.49 -15.03
C VAL A 34 -6.56 -1.66 -13.97
N SER A 35 -6.00 -2.32 -12.96
CA SER A 35 -5.34 -1.64 -11.84
C SER A 35 -3.82 -1.50 -12.04
N ARG A 36 -3.24 -2.16 -13.06
CA ARG A 36 -1.80 -2.27 -13.30
C ARG A 36 -1.04 -2.78 -12.06
N SER A 37 -1.71 -3.66 -11.30
CA SER A 37 -1.17 -4.28 -10.09
C SER A 37 -0.66 -5.69 -10.37
N ILE A 38 0.34 -6.12 -9.62
CA ILE A 38 0.84 -7.50 -9.64
C ILE A 38 -0.28 -8.49 -9.33
N THR A 39 -1.24 -8.11 -8.49
CA THR A 39 -2.38 -8.95 -8.13
C THR A 39 -3.35 -9.21 -9.28
N ASP A 40 -3.35 -8.40 -10.33
CA ASP A 40 -4.15 -8.69 -11.53
C ASP A 40 -3.63 -9.95 -12.24
N TYR A 41 -2.31 -10.18 -12.16
CA TYR A 41 -1.65 -11.33 -12.79
C TYR A 41 -1.69 -12.58 -11.89
N SER A 42 -1.91 -12.44 -10.58
CA SER A 42 -2.03 -13.60 -9.68
C SER A 42 -3.19 -14.53 -10.07
N ARG A 43 -4.24 -13.96 -10.69
CA ARG A 43 -5.41 -14.69 -11.20
C ARG A 43 -5.10 -15.63 -12.39
N LEU A 44 -3.93 -15.53 -12.98
CA LEU A 44 -3.47 -16.47 -14.01
C LEU A 44 -3.00 -17.81 -13.44
N SER A 45 -2.73 -17.86 -12.15
CA SER A 45 -2.54 -19.12 -11.45
C SER A 45 -3.90 -19.83 -11.28
N ALA A 46 -3.94 -21.13 -11.54
CA ALA A 46 -5.15 -21.94 -11.32
C ALA A 46 -5.66 -21.91 -9.85
N TYR A 47 -4.79 -21.52 -8.94
CA TYR A 47 -5.10 -21.41 -7.51
C TYR A 47 -5.20 -19.95 -7.04
N GLY A 48 -5.07 -18.99 -7.94
CA GLY A 48 -5.15 -17.57 -7.63
C GLY A 48 -6.59 -17.16 -7.28
N GLY A 49 -6.74 -16.55 -6.12
CA GLY A 49 -7.98 -15.93 -5.66
C GLY A 49 -7.96 -14.42 -5.83
N ASN A 50 -8.63 -13.73 -4.93
CA ASN A 50 -8.67 -12.28 -4.92
C ASN A 50 -7.42 -11.71 -4.21
N GLY A 51 -6.73 -10.75 -4.82
CA GLY A 51 -5.53 -10.13 -4.26
C GLY A 51 -4.37 -11.14 -4.07
N MET A 52 -3.94 -11.34 -2.84
CA MET A 52 -2.86 -12.25 -2.43
C MET A 52 -3.38 -13.61 -1.92
N SER A 53 -4.68 -13.90 -2.05
CA SER A 53 -5.24 -15.19 -1.64
C SER A 53 -4.88 -16.30 -2.64
N PHE A 54 -4.38 -17.43 -2.14
CA PHE A 54 -4.04 -18.59 -2.95
C PHE A 54 -4.64 -19.85 -2.32
N ALA A 55 -5.28 -20.69 -3.13
CA ALA A 55 -5.88 -21.96 -2.71
C ALA A 55 -6.84 -21.81 -1.50
N GLY A 56 -7.54 -20.66 -1.42
CA GLY A 56 -8.46 -20.36 -0.31
C GLY A 56 -7.80 -19.87 0.98
N SER A 57 -6.47 -19.63 0.99
CA SER A 57 -5.78 -19.05 2.15
C SER A 57 -6.08 -17.55 2.29
N ASP A 58 -5.89 -17.02 3.50
CA ASP A 58 -5.93 -15.59 3.75
C ASP A 58 -4.71 -14.91 3.07
N GLY A 59 -4.95 -13.84 2.30
CA GLY A 59 -3.89 -13.10 1.61
C GLY A 59 -2.82 -12.51 2.52
N ARG A 60 -3.11 -12.32 3.81
CA ARG A 60 -2.14 -11.88 4.82
C ARG A 60 -1.06 -12.91 5.14
N THR A 61 -1.31 -14.17 4.82
CA THR A 61 -0.37 -15.28 5.04
C THR A 61 0.47 -15.61 3.81
N ALA A 62 0.24 -14.92 2.69
CA ALA A 62 1.03 -15.10 1.48
C ALA A 62 2.36 -14.35 1.56
N ASN A 63 3.41 -14.92 0.94
CA ASN A 63 4.70 -14.26 0.83
C ASN A 63 4.77 -13.38 -0.41
N PHE A 64 5.31 -12.18 -0.28
CA PHE A 64 5.62 -11.31 -1.41
C PHE A 64 7.08 -10.85 -1.34
N THR A 65 7.82 -11.14 -2.40
CA THR A 65 9.22 -10.72 -2.53
C THR A 65 9.46 -9.98 -3.84
N ILE A 66 10.38 -9.03 -3.81
CA ILE A 66 10.94 -8.39 -5.02
C ILE A 66 12.42 -8.71 -5.05
N ASP A 67 12.86 -9.46 -6.06
CA ASP A 67 14.24 -9.92 -6.20
C ASP A 67 14.81 -10.58 -4.91
N GLY A 68 13.95 -11.30 -4.20
CA GLY A 68 14.28 -11.98 -2.95
C GLY A 68 14.22 -11.12 -1.68
N ALA A 69 14.05 -9.81 -1.78
CA ALA A 69 13.78 -8.97 -0.61
C ALA A 69 12.34 -9.14 -0.14
N ASN A 70 12.14 -9.30 1.15
CA ASN A 70 10.85 -9.52 1.78
C ASN A 70 10.04 -8.21 1.85
N PHE A 71 8.78 -8.25 1.38
CA PHE A 71 7.81 -7.17 1.44
C PHE A 71 6.50 -7.59 2.11
N ASN A 72 6.55 -8.55 3.03
CA ASN A 72 5.37 -9.01 3.74
C ASN A 72 4.91 -8.00 4.78
N ASN A 73 3.61 -7.89 4.95
CA ASN A 73 3.02 -7.25 6.11
C ASN A 73 3.05 -8.23 7.29
N ASN A 74 4.13 -8.19 8.07
CA ASN A 74 4.39 -9.16 9.14
C ASN A 74 3.38 -9.09 10.30
N PHE A 75 2.60 -8.02 10.42
CA PHE A 75 1.52 -7.91 11.40
C PHE A 75 0.18 -8.47 10.92
N GLY A 76 0.07 -8.81 9.64
CA GLY A 76 -1.18 -9.31 9.07
C GLY A 76 -2.36 -8.33 9.15
N LEU A 77 -2.09 -7.01 9.21
CA LEU A 77 -3.12 -5.98 9.33
C LEU A 77 -3.84 -5.73 7.99
N SER A 78 -3.23 -6.10 6.89
CA SER A 78 -3.78 -5.90 5.55
C SER A 78 -3.50 -7.11 4.67
N SER A 79 -4.47 -7.48 3.84
CA SER A 79 -4.30 -8.45 2.75
C SER A 79 -3.75 -7.82 1.47
N ASN A 80 -3.55 -6.52 1.46
CA ASN A 80 -3.00 -5.79 0.32
C ASN A 80 -1.47 -5.85 0.32
N LEU A 81 -0.89 -5.78 -0.87
CA LEU A 81 0.54 -5.57 -1.03
C LEU A 81 0.95 -4.23 -0.42
N PRO A 82 2.19 -4.10 0.10
CA PRO A 82 2.74 -2.83 0.54
C PRO A 82 2.67 -1.73 -0.52
N GLY A 83 2.90 -0.49 -0.11
CA GLY A 83 2.87 0.65 -1.03
C GLY A 83 1.49 0.91 -1.64
N GLY A 84 0.41 0.67 -0.87
CA GLY A 84 -0.96 0.86 -1.33
C GLY A 84 -1.42 -0.21 -2.33
N GLY A 85 -0.83 -1.40 -2.29
CA GLY A 85 -1.17 -2.53 -3.16
C GLY A 85 -0.32 -2.65 -4.43
N ASN A 86 0.63 -1.75 -4.65
CA ASN A 86 1.47 -1.78 -5.86
C ASN A 86 2.92 -1.31 -5.57
N PRO A 87 3.75 -2.15 -4.93
CA PRO A 87 5.06 -1.76 -4.41
C PRO A 87 6.15 -1.60 -5.48
N VAL A 88 5.89 -1.98 -6.72
CA VAL A 88 6.83 -1.84 -7.85
C VAL A 88 6.06 -1.57 -9.14
N SER A 89 6.65 -0.81 -10.06
CA SER A 89 6.04 -0.59 -11.38
C SER A 89 6.01 -1.88 -12.19
N ILE A 90 4.86 -2.17 -12.80
CA ILE A 90 4.72 -3.35 -13.67
C ILE A 90 5.67 -3.28 -14.88
N GLU A 91 6.02 -2.07 -15.32
CA GLU A 91 6.96 -1.84 -16.42
C GLU A 91 8.41 -2.21 -16.05
N ALA A 92 8.71 -2.30 -14.75
CA ALA A 92 10.02 -2.70 -14.25
C ALA A 92 10.16 -4.22 -14.08
N ILE A 93 9.07 -4.98 -14.24
CA ILE A 93 9.05 -6.43 -13.98
C ILE A 93 9.40 -7.20 -15.26
N ASP A 94 10.28 -8.17 -15.13
CA ASP A 94 10.64 -9.14 -16.18
C ASP A 94 9.83 -10.43 -16.07
N GLU A 95 9.62 -10.91 -14.83
CA GLU A 95 8.90 -12.16 -14.57
C GLU A 95 8.17 -12.08 -13.21
N ILE A 96 6.97 -12.63 -13.16
CA ILE A 96 6.25 -12.88 -11.90
C ILE A 96 6.19 -14.39 -11.70
N GLN A 97 6.70 -14.85 -10.57
CA GLN A 97 6.64 -16.26 -10.16
C GLN A 97 5.64 -16.41 -9.05
N ILE A 98 4.64 -17.25 -9.27
CA ILE A 98 3.64 -17.61 -8.25
C ILE A 98 3.92 -19.05 -7.85
N VAL A 99 4.19 -19.26 -6.57
CA VAL A 99 4.58 -20.54 -6.00
C VAL A 99 3.53 -20.98 -5.00
N ILE A 100 3.01 -22.21 -5.17
CA ILE A 100 1.99 -22.76 -4.29
C ILE A 100 2.48 -24.12 -3.81
N SER A 101 2.48 -24.30 -2.48
CA SER A 101 2.93 -25.55 -1.83
C SER A 101 4.29 -26.04 -2.37
N PRO A 102 5.35 -25.22 -2.30
CA PRO A 102 6.66 -25.62 -2.80
C PRO A 102 7.25 -26.74 -1.94
N PHE A 103 7.98 -27.63 -2.61
CA PHE A 103 8.84 -28.62 -1.94
C PHE A 103 10.30 -28.13 -1.80
N ASP A 104 10.59 -26.93 -2.22
CA ASP A 104 11.90 -26.30 -2.11
C ASP A 104 12.02 -25.63 -0.73
N VAL A 105 12.92 -26.11 0.10
CA VAL A 105 13.18 -25.62 1.47
C VAL A 105 13.63 -24.16 1.50
N ARG A 106 14.08 -23.58 0.38
CA ARG A 106 14.43 -22.16 0.26
C ARG A 106 13.22 -21.24 0.21
N GLN A 107 12.05 -21.77 -0.06
CA GLN A 107 10.79 -21.03 -0.07
C GLN A 107 10.22 -21.02 1.35
N THR A 108 10.17 -19.83 1.96
CA THR A 108 9.81 -19.64 3.37
C THR A 108 8.79 -18.52 3.53
N ASN A 109 8.34 -18.28 4.76
CA ASN A 109 7.54 -17.13 5.19
C ASN A 109 6.11 -17.07 4.62
N PHE A 110 5.48 -18.21 4.31
CA PHE A 110 4.08 -18.21 3.87
C PHE A 110 3.33 -19.49 4.21
N ILE A 111 2.00 -19.37 4.22
CA ILE A 111 1.03 -20.46 4.22
C ILE A 111 0.15 -20.27 2.98
N GLY A 112 0.05 -21.30 2.13
CA GLY A 112 -0.75 -21.26 0.91
C GLY A 112 0.08 -20.94 -0.32
N GLY A 113 0.52 -19.70 -0.52
CA GLY A 113 1.28 -19.32 -1.71
C GLY A 113 2.15 -18.09 -1.54
N GLY A 114 3.05 -17.89 -2.50
CA GLY A 114 3.91 -16.73 -2.56
C GLY A 114 4.06 -16.16 -3.98
N ILE A 115 4.32 -14.88 -4.08
CA ILE A 115 4.67 -14.18 -5.31
C ILE A 115 6.09 -13.67 -5.19
N ASN A 116 6.92 -13.96 -6.19
CA ASN A 116 8.23 -13.35 -6.35
C ASN A 116 8.24 -12.54 -7.66
N ALA A 117 8.40 -11.22 -7.56
CA ALA A 117 8.59 -10.34 -8.68
C ALA A 117 10.08 -10.22 -9.00
N ILE A 118 10.46 -10.51 -10.25
CA ILE A 118 11.84 -10.39 -10.73
C ILE A 118 11.91 -9.15 -11.61
N THR A 119 12.84 -8.25 -11.29
CA THR A 119 12.99 -6.99 -12.02
C THR A 119 13.82 -7.14 -13.28
N LYS A 120 13.56 -6.28 -14.28
CA LYS A 120 14.32 -6.17 -15.51
C LYS A 120 15.77 -5.81 -15.23
N SER A 121 16.68 -6.26 -16.11
CA SER A 121 18.10 -5.92 -16.09
C SER A 121 18.52 -5.17 -17.36
N GLY A 122 19.66 -4.50 -17.30
CA GLY A 122 20.30 -3.94 -18.48
C GLY A 122 20.87 -5.03 -19.41
N THR A 123 21.02 -4.69 -20.68
CA THR A 123 21.57 -5.58 -21.73
C THR A 123 22.70 -4.84 -22.47
N ASN A 124 23.35 -5.52 -23.45
CA ASN A 124 24.36 -4.87 -24.30
C ASN A 124 23.81 -3.79 -25.23
N THR A 125 22.48 -3.66 -25.30
CA THR A 125 21.79 -2.66 -26.10
C THR A 125 21.04 -1.70 -25.18
N TYR A 126 21.15 -0.40 -25.40
CA TYR A 126 20.34 0.59 -24.72
C TYR A 126 18.88 0.42 -25.13
N LYS A 127 18.01 0.31 -24.13
CA LYS A 127 16.56 0.26 -24.29
C LYS A 127 15.94 1.24 -23.32
N GLY A 128 14.91 1.93 -23.77
CA GLY A 128 14.16 2.84 -22.92
C GLY A 128 12.73 2.93 -23.40
N THR A 129 11.84 3.22 -22.46
CA THR A 129 10.42 3.50 -22.70
C THR A 129 10.04 4.73 -21.92
N ALA A 130 9.16 5.53 -22.47
CA ALA A 130 8.43 6.55 -21.76
C ALA A 130 6.95 6.32 -22.00
N TYR A 131 6.14 6.43 -20.97
CA TYR A 131 4.72 6.12 -21.05
C TYR A 131 3.89 7.07 -20.23
N ILE A 132 2.65 7.26 -20.68
CA ILE A 132 1.60 7.94 -19.97
C ILE A 132 0.33 7.09 -20.07
N TYR A 133 -0.31 6.85 -18.94
CA TYR A 133 -1.63 6.22 -18.86
C TYR A 133 -2.58 7.20 -18.22
N HIS A 134 -3.71 7.39 -18.86
CA HIS A 134 -4.76 8.27 -18.34
C HIS A 134 -6.10 7.57 -18.44
N GLN A 135 -6.88 7.64 -17.38
CA GLN A 135 -8.27 7.22 -17.36
C GLN A 135 -9.10 8.24 -16.61
N ASN A 136 -10.36 8.36 -16.99
CA ASN A 136 -11.35 9.15 -16.28
C ASN A 136 -12.74 8.48 -16.36
N GLU A 137 -13.69 9.05 -15.65
CA GLU A 137 -15.08 8.56 -15.59
C GLU A 137 -15.74 8.44 -16.96
N ASN A 138 -15.38 9.27 -17.93
CA ASN A 138 -15.96 9.27 -19.28
C ASN A 138 -15.42 8.14 -20.19
N MET A 139 -14.31 7.50 -19.78
CA MET A 139 -13.72 6.37 -20.50
C MET A 139 -14.34 5.02 -20.11
N ARG A 140 -15.25 5.02 -19.15
CA ARG A 140 -15.97 3.80 -18.72
C ARG A 140 -17.26 3.64 -19.54
N GLY A 141 -17.58 2.39 -19.90
CA GLY A 141 -18.88 2.05 -20.49
C GLY A 141 -20.03 2.31 -19.51
N ASP A 142 -21.22 2.65 -19.99
CA ASP A 142 -22.43 3.01 -19.22
C ASP A 142 -23.50 1.92 -19.25
N ALA A 143 -23.20 0.81 -19.88
CA ALA A 143 -24.10 -0.31 -20.00
C ALA A 143 -23.38 -1.64 -19.68
N ILE A 144 -24.09 -2.53 -19.01
CA ILE A 144 -23.73 -3.94 -18.86
C ILE A 144 -24.83 -4.74 -19.58
N ASP A 145 -24.42 -5.65 -20.47
CA ASP A 145 -25.33 -6.52 -21.23
C ASP A 145 -26.49 -5.77 -21.93
N ARG A 146 -26.14 -4.59 -22.51
CA ARG A 146 -27.05 -3.65 -23.19
C ARG A 146 -28.05 -2.92 -22.28
N GLU A 147 -28.01 -3.17 -20.99
CA GLU A 147 -28.83 -2.40 -20.03
C GLU A 147 -27.99 -1.25 -19.48
N THR A 148 -28.54 -0.04 -19.52
CA THR A 148 -27.90 1.14 -18.91
C THR A 148 -28.01 1.06 -17.40
N ILE A 149 -26.89 1.01 -16.70
CA ILE A 149 -26.80 0.82 -15.24
C ILE A 149 -26.57 2.13 -14.48
N LEU A 150 -27.08 3.26 -14.95
CA LEU A 150 -26.55 4.51 -14.44
C LEU A 150 -27.47 5.46 -13.72
N GLY A 151 -26.90 5.96 -12.58
CA GLY A 151 -26.93 7.33 -12.08
C GLY A 151 -25.73 8.18 -12.55
N ALA A 152 -25.62 9.41 -12.03
CA ALA A 152 -24.49 10.29 -12.30
C ALA A 152 -23.15 9.63 -11.90
N ARG A 153 -22.17 9.69 -12.79
CA ARG A 153 -20.83 9.16 -12.52
C ARG A 153 -20.07 10.07 -11.61
N GLU A 154 -19.45 9.47 -10.61
CA GLU A 154 -18.48 10.18 -9.80
C GLU A 154 -17.21 10.43 -10.61
N LYS A 155 -16.56 11.53 -10.28
CA LYS A 155 -15.26 11.86 -10.84
C LYS A 155 -14.24 10.81 -10.39
N ASP A 156 -13.71 10.08 -11.37
CA ASP A 156 -12.73 9.01 -11.14
C ASP A 156 -11.61 9.17 -12.17
N GLN A 157 -10.54 9.80 -11.75
CA GLN A 157 -9.41 10.13 -12.61
C GLN A 157 -8.14 9.48 -12.09
N SER A 158 -7.36 8.89 -12.99
CA SER A 158 -6.01 8.42 -12.70
C SER A 158 -5.07 8.77 -13.85
N THR A 159 -3.90 9.30 -13.52
CA THR A 159 -2.86 9.58 -14.51
C THR A 159 -1.54 9.02 -13.99
N THR A 160 -0.91 8.19 -14.81
CA THR A 160 0.40 7.59 -14.52
C THR A 160 1.40 8.04 -15.56
N TYR A 161 2.52 8.56 -15.10
CA TYR A 161 3.69 8.91 -15.92
C TYR A 161 4.84 8.01 -15.53
N GLY A 162 5.58 7.53 -16.50
CA GLY A 162 6.74 6.72 -16.16
C GLY A 162 7.74 6.58 -17.29
N PHE A 163 8.90 6.07 -16.91
CA PHE A 163 9.95 5.72 -17.85
C PHE A 163 10.70 4.48 -17.39
N THR A 164 11.31 3.79 -18.32
CA THR A 164 12.35 2.80 -18.07
C THR A 164 13.56 3.11 -18.93
N ILE A 165 14.74 2.86 -18.42
CA ILE A 165 15.99 2.96 -19.18
C ILE A 165 16.95 1.89 -18.71
N GLY A 166 17.61 1.22 -19.63
CA GLY A 166 18.64 0.22 -19.32
C GLY A 166 19.62 0.04 -20.46
N GLY A 167 20.81 -0.43 -20.12
CA GLY A 167 21.86 -0.64 -21.09
C GLY A 167 23.21 -0.97 -20.47
N PRO A 168 24.28 -1.04 -21.27
CA PRO A 168 25.62 -1.29 -20.78
C PRO A 168 26.29 0.00 -20.29
N ILE A 169 26.85 -0.01 -19.09
CA ILE A 169 27.88 0.94 -18.68
C ILE A 169 29.20 0.52 -19.31
N ILE A 170 29.50 -0.80 -19.25
CA ILE A 170 30.60 -1.45 -19.93
C ILE A 170 30.03 -2.67 -20.64
N LYS A 171 30.15 -2.74 -21.96
CA LYS A 171 29.62 -3.86 -22.78
C LYS A 171 30.14 -5.19 -22.24
N ASN A 172 29.24 -6.18 -22.16
CA ASN A 172 29.47 -7.54 -21.67
C ASN A 172 29.84 -7.64 -20.18
N LYS A 173 30.02 -6.51 -19.49
CA LYS A 173 30.58 -6.52 -18.13
C LYS A 173 29.71 -5.83 -17.09
N LEU A 174 29.25 -4.62 -17.36
CA LEU A 174 28.54 -3.80 -16.37
C LEU A 174 27.29 -3.19 -17.01
N PHE A 175 26.14 -3.45 -16.42
CA PHE A 175 24.86 -3.01 -16.91
C PHE A 175 24.08 -2.27 -15.86
N PHE A 176 23.19 -1.40 -16.29
CA PHE A 176 22.24 -0.72 -15.41
C PHE A 176 20.81 -0.85 -15.95
N PHE A 177 19.87 -0.76 -15.06
CA PHE A 177 18.44 -0.57 -15.35
C PHE A 177 17.86 0.39 -14.32
N ALA A 178 17.02 1.32 -14.77
CA ALA A 178 16.29 2.25 -13.92
C ALA A 178 14.85 2.39 -14.39
N ASN A 179 13.94 2.58 -13.45
CA ASN A 179 12.53 2.89 -13.67
C ASN A 179 12.11 3.99 -12.70
N GLY A 180 11.29 4.91 -13.19
CA GLY A 180 10.57 5.89 -12.40
C GLY A 180 9.12 5.92 -12.83
N GLU A 181 8.20 5.91 -11.86
CA GLU A 181 6.75 6.01 -12.10
C GLU A 181 6.11 6.92 -11.07
N LEU A 182 5.28 7.83 -11.54
CA LEU A 182 4.44 8.70 -10.72
C LEU A 182 2.98 8.50 -11.14
N GLN A 183 2.15 8.07 -10.22
CA GLN A 183 0.72 7.96 -10.40
C GLN A 183 0.01 9.00 -9.53
N ASN A 184 -0.88 9.75 -10.14
CA ASN A 184 -1.77 10.69 -9.47
C ASN A 184 -3.22 10.23 -9.68
N THR A 185 -3.90 9.96 -8.57
CA THR A 185 -5.29 9.51 -8.56
C THR A 185 -6.08 10.43 -7.64
N PRO A 186 -6.47 11.63 -8.10
CA PRO A 186 -7.25 12.54 -7.28
C PRO A 186 -8.57 11.88 -6.90
N ALA A 187 -8.73 11.58 -5.62
CA ALA A 187 -9.95 11.02 -5.07
C ALA A 187 -10.39 11.91 -3.91
N ILE A 188 -11.60 12.45 -3.98
CA ILE A 188 -12.13 13.33 -2.97
C ILE A 188 -12.44 12.50 -1.71
N ALA A 189 -11.76 12.80 -0.60
CA ALA A 189 -11.95 12.09 0.66
C ALA A 189 -13.39 12.24 1.20
N ASN A 190 -14.04 13.36 0.92
CA ASN A 190 -15.45 13.60 1.24
C ASN A 190 -16.15 14.29 0.06
N ARG A 191 -17.20 13.65 -0.47
CA ARG A 191 -18.02 14.15 -1.58
C ARG A 191 -19.27 14.88 -1.14
N TRP A 192 -19.66 14.78 0.13
CA TRP A 192 -20.84 15.43 0.66
C TRP A 192 -20.63 16.94 0.75
N ARG A 193 -21.70 17.67 0.47
CA ARG A 193 -21.76 19.13 0.52
C ARG A 193 -22.80 19.56 1.55
N ALA A 194 -22.55 20.69 2.17
CA ALA A 194 -23.52 21.32 3.06
C ALA A 194 -24.78 21.78 2.30
N SER A 195 -25.91 21.79 2.97
CA SER A 195 -27.16 22.39 2.45
C SER A 195 -27.26 23.85 2.88
N GLU A 196 -28.09 24.61 2.16
CA GLU A 196 -28.47 25.97 2.57
C GLU A 196 -29.67 25.97 3.53
N ASP A 197 -30.56 25.00 3.39
CA ASP A 197 -31.88 24.94 4.04
C ASP A 197 -32.05 23.77 5.03
N GLY A 198 -31.03 22.95 5.22
CA GLY A 198 -31.08 21.78 6.08
C GLY A 198 -31.76 20.56 5.49
N VAL A 199 -32.12 20.61 4.19
CA VAL A 199 -32.74 19.49 3.48
C VAL A 199 -31.68 18.62 2.83
N ALA A 200 -31.62 17.35 3.22
CA ALA A 200 -30.69 16.39 2.63
C ALA A 200 -31.16 15.92 1.26
N ASN A 201 -30.20 15.68 0.36
CA ASN A 201 -30.44 15.03 -0.92
C ASN A 201 -29.31 14.03 -1.19
N ALA A 202 -29.59 12.74 -0.98
CA ALA A 202 -28.59 11.68 -1.12
C ALA A 202 -28.09 11.53 -2.56
N ASP A 203 -28.97 11.70 -3.56
CA ASP A 203 -28.63 11.55 -4.98
C ASP A 203 -27.69 12.67 -5.46
N ALA A 204 -27.80 13.86 -4.85
CA ALA A 204 -26.94 15.01 -5.12
C ALA A 204 -25.77 15.14 -4.15
N TYR A 205 -25.57 14.21 -3.22
CA TYR A 205 -24.60 14.27 -2.14
C TYR A 205 -24.69 15.57 -1.32
N ILE A 206 -25.90 15.96 -0.97
CA ILE A 206 -26.18 17.09 -0.09
C ILE A 206 -26.55 16.56 1.29
N SER A 207 -25.79 17.00 2.30
CA SER A 207 -26.04 16.69 3.70
C SER A 207 -27.07 17.65 4.29
N ARG A 208 -27.78 17.21 5.35
CA ARG A 208 -28.63 18.09 6.15
C ARG A 208 -27.86 19.13 6.98
N ALA A 209 -26.53 18.96 7.12
CA ALA A 209 -25.71 19.94 7.80
C ALA A 209 -25.68 21.24 6.99
N THR A 210 -26.05 22.35 7.63
CA THR A 210 -26.18 23.64 6.92
C THR A 210 -24.84 24.36 6.84
N VAL A 211 -24.67 25.16 5.79
CA VAL A 211 -23.53 26.08 5.67
C VAL A 211 -23.41 26.98 6.88
N ALA A 212 -24.54 27.51 7.38
CA ALA A 212 -24.58 28.39 8.55
C ALA A 212 -24.08 27.68 9.82
N ASP A 213 -24.57 26.46 10.10
CA ASP A 213 -24.15 25.69 11.29
C ASP A 213 -22.66 25.30 11.22
N LEU A 214 -22.19 24.89 10.04
CA LEU A 214 -20.77 24.57 9.85
C LEU A 214 -19.89 25.80 10.04
N GLN A 215 -20.28 26.96 9.50
CA GLN A 215 -19.52 28.20 9.71
C GLN A 215 -19.50 28.58 11.19
N ASN A 216 -20.64 28.53 11.87
CA ASN A 216 -20.76 28.84 13.30
C ASN A 216 -19.86 27.92 14.16
N VAL A 217 -19.85 26.62 13.91
CA VAL A 217 -18.98 25.67 14.62
C VAL A 217 -17.50 25.98 14.37
N SER A 218 -17.14 26.30 13.13
CA SER A 218 -15.76 26.67 12.77
C SER A 218 -15.31 27.94 13.48
N ASP A 219 -16.18 28.96 13.52
CA ASP A 219 -15.89 30.25 14.18
C ASP A 219 -15.72 30.04 15.70
N ILE A 220 -16.62 29.27 16.33
CA ILE A 220 -16.51 28.94 17.77
C ILE A 220 -15.24 28.12 18.05
N ALA A 221 -14.91 27.14 17.20
CA ALA A 221 -13.70 26.35 17.38
C ALA A 221 -12.45 27.23 17.34
N LYS A 222 -12.42 28.23 16.46
CA LYS A 222 -11.32 29.18 16.33
C LYS A 222 -11.28 30.20 17.48
N GLU A 223 -12.43 30.81 17.83
CA GLU A 223 -12.49 31.86 18.82
C GLU A 223 -12.30 31.34 20.25
N ARG A 224 -12.94 30.20 20.55
CA ARG A 224 -12.97 29.64 21.93
C ARG A 224 -11.74 28.79 22.22
N TYR A 225 -11.27 28.03 21.24
CA TYR A 225 -10.23 27.03 21.43
C TYR A 225 -8.95 27.26 20.58
N GLY A 226 -8.93 28.28 19.71
CA GLY A 226 -7.80 28.54 18.82
C GLY A 226 -7.60 27.46 17.73
N TYR A 227 -8.60 26.61 17.50
CA TYR A 227 -8.52 25.50 16.58
C TYR A 227 -9.04 25.85 15.19
N ASP A 228 -8.24 25.58 14.16
CA ASP A 228 -8.64 25.68 12.75
C ASP A 228 -9.22 24.34 12.27
N THR A 229 -10.52 24.31 11.99
CA THR A 229 -11.20 23.11 11.48
C THR A 229 -10.82 22.78 10.03
N GLY A 230 -10.23 23.71 9.31
CA GLY A 230 -10.11 23.65 7.86
C GLY A 230 -11.44 23.87 7.14
N SER A 231 -11.44 23.69 5.83
CA SER A 231 -12.63 23.88 4.97
C SER A 231 -13.67 22.78 5.15
N PHE A 232 -14.96 23.12 5.03
CA PHE A 232 -16.05 22.16 4.91
C PHE A 232 -16.57 22.00 3.47
N SER A 233 -15.92 22.66 2.50
CA SER A 233 -16.28 22.59 1.07
C SER A 233 -15.13 22.14 0.17
N SER A 234 -13.90 22.13 0.67
CA SER A 234 -12.71 21.67 -0.05
C SER A 234 -11.93 20.69 0.81
N PHE A 235 -11.78 19.48 0.33
CA PHE A 235 -11.17 18.37 1.06
C PHE A 235 -9.88 17.90 0.40
N PRO A 236 -8.93 17.33 1.16
CA PRO A 236 -7.76 16.69 0.59
C PRO A 236 -8.17 15.63 -0.44
N SER A 237 -7.51 15.65 -1.59
CA SER A 237 -7.80 14.72 -2.69
C SER A 237 -6.54 14.27 -3.43
N ASP A 238 -5.37 14.61 -2.91
CA ASP A 238 -4.09 14.45 -3.58
C ASP A 238 -3.48 13.07 -3.29
N ASN A 239 -4.14 12.03 -3.83
CA ASN A 239 -3.64 10.67 -3.74
C ASN A 239 -2.52 10.45 -4.76
N LYS A 240 -1.34 10.09 -4.27
CA LYS A 240 -0.13 9.92 -5.08
C LYS A 240 0.57 8.61 -4.78
N ASN A 241 1.10 7.99 -5.83
CA ASN A 241 2.00 6.86 -5.72
C ASN A 241 3.27 7.13 -6.54
N THR A 242 4.42 7.11 -5.89
CA THR A 242 5.74 7.33 -6.50
C THR A 242 6.55 6.06 -6.37
N LYS A 243 7.12 5.58 -7.48
CA LYS A 243 7.96 4.37 -7.53
C LYS A 243 9.26 4.67 -8.23
N LEU A 244 10.34 4.19 -7.65
CA LEU A 244 11.69 4.24 -8.23
C LEU A 244 12.34 2.87 -8.09
N LEU A 245 13.01 2.44 -9.14
CA LEU A 245 13.83 1.24 -9.14
C LEU A 245 15.14 1.51 -9.82
N ALA A 246 16.23 1.07 -9.22
CA ALA A 246 17.57 1.10 -9.80
C ALA A 246 18.24 -0.27 -9.62
N ARG A 247 18.89 -0.75 -10.66
CA ARG A 247 19.58 -2.03 -10.69
C ARG A 247 20.91 -1.90 -11.42
N ILE A 248 21.92 -2.53 -10.87
CA ILE A 248 23.26 -2.68 -11.48
C ILE A 248 23.59 -4.17 -11.53
N ASP A 249 23.95 -4.68 -12.69
CA ASP A 249 24.40 -6.04 -12.89
C ASP A 249 25.85 -6.01 -13.36
N TRP A 250 26.73 -6.65 -12.60
CA TRP A 250 28.18 -6.69 -12.86
C TRP A 250 28.67 -8.11 -13.05
N ASN A 251 29.08 -8.43 -14.28
CA ASN A 251 29.86 -9.62 -14.60
C ASN A 251 31.31 -9.34 -14.17
N ILE A 252 31.66 -9.62 -12.92
CA ILE A 252 33.01 -9.38 -12.37
C ILE A 252 34.05 -10.11 -13.24
N ASN A 253 33.75 -11.38 -13.52
CA ASN A 253 34.45 -12.24 -14.46
C ASN A 253 33.50 -13.35 -14.95
N ASN A 254 34.04 -14.37 -15.65
CA ASN A 254 33.23 -15.49 -16.19
C ASN A 254 32.57 -16.35 -15.10
N ASN A 255 33.05 -16.27 -13.88
CA ASN A 255 32.64 -17.12 -12.77
C ASN A 255 31.82 -16.38 -11.70
N HIS A 256 31.91 -15.06 -11.63
CA HIS A 256 31.29 -14.25 -10.57
C HIS A 256 30.40 -13.16 -11.20
N ARG A 257 29.15 -13.12 -10.77
CA ARG A 257 28.17 -12.12 -11.17
C ARG A 257 27.55 -11.51 -9.93
N LEU A 258 27.48 -10.18 -9.88
CA LEU A 258 26.91 -9.41 -8.81
C LEU A 258 25.71 -8.64 -9.38
N ALA A 259 24.58 -8.64 -8.65
CA ALA A 259 23.48 -7.74 -8.89
C ALA A 259 23.21 -6.91 -7.62
N LEU A 260 23.12 -5.60 -7.79
CA LEU A 260 22.68 -4.64 -6.77
C LEU A 260 21.35 -4.06 -7.18
N ARG A 261 20.39 -4.00 -6.26
CA ARG A 261 19.04 -3.52 -6.55
C ARG A 261 18.55 -2.60 -5.44
N TYR A 262 17.91 -1.52 -5.83
CA TYR A 262 17.23 -0.61 -4.94
C TYR A 262 15.80 -0.40 -5.43
N ASN A 263 14.83 -0.55 -4.56
CA ASN A 263 13.44 -0.26 -4.83
C ASN A 263 12.91 0.73 -3.79
N TYR A 264 12.10 1.68 -4.24
CA TYR A 264 11.45 2.68 -3.41
C TYR A 264 10.02 2.89 -3.89
N THR A 265 9.06 2.89 -2.95
CA THR A 265 7.67 3.24 -3.22
C THR A 265 7.13 4.06 -2.07
N LYS A 266 6.48 5.17 -2.41
CA LYS A 266 5.70 5.98 -1.48
C LYS A 266 4.30 6.16 -2.02
N ASN A 267 3.30 5.81 -1.22
CA ASN A 267 1.89 5.95 -1.53
C ASN A 267 1.20 6.78 -0.44
N THR A 268 0.38 7.75 -0.85
CA THR A 268 -0.45 8.56 0.04
C THR A 268 -1.89 8.51 -0.43
N VAL A 269 -2.81 8.14 0.47
CA VAL A 269 -4.25 8.08 0.20
C VAL A 269 -5.00 8.82 1.31
N TRP A 270 -5.84 9.77 0.93
CA TRP A 270 -6.69 10.51 1.86
C TRP A 270 -8.02 9.81 2.09
N ASN A 271 -8.47 9.83 3.34
CA ASN A 271 -9.68 9.16 3.81
C ASN A 271 -10.52 10.11 4.68
N ALA A 272 -11.84 9.88 4.65
CA ALA A 272 -12.77 10.50 5.59
C ALA A 272 -12.58 9.92 7.00
N PRO A 273 -12.98 10.64 8.06
CA PRO A 273 -12.92 10.13 9.41
C PRO A 273 -13.75 8.87 9.57
N ASN A 274 -13.38 8.03 10.54
CA ASN A 274 -14.04 6.73 10.77
C ASN A 274 -15.57 6.89 10.87
N ALA A 275 -16.27 6.02 10.16
CA ALA A 275 -17.71 6.17 9.94
C ALA A 275 -18.58 5.81 11.14
N SER A 276 -18.14 4.89 11.99
CA SER A 276 -19.03 4.20 12.94
C SER A 276 -18.48 4.06 14.36
N SER A 277 -17.30 4.59 14.66
CA SER A 277 -16.75 4.51 16.01
C SER A 277 -17.31 5.61 16.88
N MET A 278 -17.93 5.23 17.99
CA MET A 278 -18.25 6.12 19.09
C MET A 278 -17.66 5.54 20.38
N ASP A 279 -17.02 6.36 21.18
CA ASP A 279 -16.63 5.96 22.51
C ASP A 279 -17.78 6.17 23.47
N GLY A 280 -17.93 5.24 24.43
CA GLY A 280 -19.11 5.11 25.27
C GLY A 280 -20.00 3.92 24.89
N GLY A 281 -19.51 3.01 24.05
CA GLY A 281 -20.04 1.65 23.90
C GLY A 281 -21.09 1.44 22.81
N THR A 282 -21.66 2.47 22.21
CA THR A 282 -22.69 2.29 21.18
C THR A 282 -22.16 2.72 19.81
N ARG A 283 -22.07 1.79 18.87
CA ARG A 283 -21.81 2.12 17.47
C ARG A 283 -23.05 2.79 16.90
N MET A 284 -22.94 4.04 16.45
CA MET A 284 -24.00 4.65 15.66
C MET A 284 -23.92 4.18 14.21
N SER A 285 -25.08 3.98 13.60
CA SER A 285 -25.21 3.54 12.20
C SER A 285 -24.92 4.62 11.17
N GLY A 286 -24.50 5.82 11.58
CA GLY A 286 -24.28 6.96 10.71
C GLY A 286 -22.82 7.26 10.44
N SER A 287 -22.47 7.46 9.16
CA SER A 287 -21.18 8.01 8.78
C SER A 287 -21.05 9.47 9.24
N ARG A 288 -19.82 9.91 9.59
CA ARG A 288 -19.50 11.32 9.85
C ARG A 288 -19.46 12.19 8.59
N THR A 289 -19.56 11.55 7.41
CA THR A 289 -19.71 12.20 6.11
C THR A 289 -20.83 11.50 5.34
N SER A 290 -22.06 12.01 5.43
CA SER A 290 -23.25 11.39 4.88
C SER A 290 -24.36 12.42 4.62
N GLN A 291 -25.52 11.97 4.17
CA GLN A 291 -26.71 12.82 4.11
C GLN A 291 -27.10 13.42 5.47
N TYR A 292 -26.59 12.88 6.59
CA TYR A 292 -26.93 13.34 7.94
C TYR A 292 -25.83 14.18 8.58
N ALA A 293 -24.59 14.05 8.12
CA ALA A 293 -23.45 14.60 8.82
C ALA A 293 -22.37 15.12 7.87
N MET A 294 -21.64 16.14 8.36
CA MET A 294 -20.45 16.69 7.70
C MET A 294 -19.26 16.74 8.66
N SER A 295 -18.07 16.60 8.10
CA SER A 295 -16.80 16.85 8.79
C SER A 295 -15.96 17.85 7.99
N TYR A 296 -14.96 18.43 8.62
CA TYR A 296 -14.06 19.42 8.00
C TYR A 296 -12.81 18.78 7.44
N ALA A 297 -12.08 19.53 6.61
CA ALA A 297 -10.85 19.07 5.95
C ALA A 297 -9.78 18.60 6.93
N ASN A 298 -9.64 19.26 8.09
CA ASN A 298 -8.65 18.88 9.09
C ASN A 298 -9.04 17.63 9.90
N SER A 299 -10.26 17.11 9.72
CA SER A 299 -10.68 15.80 10.26
C SER A 299 -10.38 14.64 9.32
N MET A 300 -9.93 14.91 8.08
CA MET A 300 -9.49 13.88 7.16
C MET A 300 -8.11 13.38 7.56
N TYR A 301 -7.82 12.12 7.25
CA TYR A 301 -6.51 11.54 7.51
C TYR A 301 -5.92 10.91 6.25
N SER A 302 -4.61 10.90 6.15
CA SER A 302 -3.90 10.14 5.13
C SER A 302 -3.44 8.77 5.65
N LEU A 303 -3.31 7.83 4.73
CA LEU A 303 -2.52 6.61 4.89
C LEU A 303 -1.27 6.79 4.03
N ASP A 304 -0.14 6.92 4.69
CA ASP A 304 1.17 7.06 4.07
C ASP A 304 1.91 5.72 4.17
N ASN A 305 2.03 5.03 3.03
CA ASN A 305 2.77 3.79 2.92
C ASN A 305 4.11 4.06 2.26
N LEU A 306 5.20 3.83 2.98
CA LEU A 306 6.56 3.91 2.47
C LEU A 306 7.17 2.53 2.45
N SER A 307 7.73 2.11 1.33
CA SER A 307 8.52 0.88 1.26
C SER A 307 9.80 1.11 0.47
N TYR A 308 10.90 0.58 0.97
CA TYR A 308 12.15 0.51 0.21
C TYR A 308 12.93 -0.73 0.56
N SER A 309 13.73 -1.20 -0.40
CA SER A 309 14.61 -2.33 -0.23
C SER A 309 15.93 -2.15 -0.93
N LEU A 310 16.94 -2.82 -0.38
CA LEU A 310 18.25 -3.04 -0.99
C LEU A 310 18.47 -4.55 -1.12
N SER A 311 19.03 -4.99 -2.24
CA SER A 311 19.37 -6.38 -2.46
C SER A 311 20.79 -6.46 -3.06
N PHE A 312 21.61 -7.32 -2.47
CA PHE A 312 22.93 -7.71 -2.94
C PHE A 312 22.90 -9.21 -3.25
N ASP A 313 23.10 -9.60 -4.50
CA ASP A 313 23.00 -10.97 -4.97
C ASP A 313 24.27 -11.34 -5.74
N LEU A 314 25.15 -12.13 -5.10
CA LEU A 314 26.41 -12.61 -5.68
C LEU A 314 26.30 -14.08 -6.06
N ASN A 315 26.37 -14.35 -7.36
CA ASN A 315 26.37 -15.68 -7.90
C ASN A 315 27.80 -16.06 -8.34
N SER A 316 28.32 -17.13 -7.77
CA SER A 316 29.69 -17.60 -7.97
C SER A 316 29.73 -19.04 -8.47
N ARG A 317 30.53 -19.30 -9.49
CA ARG A 317 30.83 -20.64 -9.99
C ARG A 317 32.30 -20.94 -9.72
N PHE A 318 32.59 -21.69 -8.66
CA PHE A 318 33.96 -22.00 -8.28
C PHE A 318 34.60 -23.08 -9.15
N SER A 319 33.78 -24.03 -9.64
CA SER A 319 34.22 -25.09 -10.56
C SER A 319 33.08 -25.52 -11.50
N ALA A 320 33.31 -26.52 -12.31
CA ALA A 320 32.25 -27.14 -13.13
C ALA A 320 31.16 -27.78 -12.25
N THR A 321 31.50 -28.19 -11.06
CA THR A 321 30.61 -28.94 -10.15
C THR A 321 30.23 -28.17 -8.88
N LEU A 322 30.79 -26.98 -8.62
CA LEU A 322 30.54 -26.22 -7.41
C LEU A 322 30.13 -24.80 -7.72
N SER A 323 28.96 -24.40 -7.23
CA SER A 323 28.44 -23.04 -7.30
C SER A 323 27.90 -22.56 -5.96
N ASN A 324 27.84 -21.26 -5.81
CA ASN A 324 27.32 -20.59 -4.62
C ASN A 324 26.46 -19.41 -5.03
N GLN A 325 25.40 -19.17 -4.27
CA GLN A 325 24.62 -17.94 -4.31
C GLN A 325 24.60 -17.33 -2.90
N PHE A 326 25.16 -16.13 -2.77
CA PHE A 326 25.05 -15.31 -1.58
C PHE A 326 24.07 -14.17 -1.84
N LEU A 327 23.02 -14.06 -1.02
CA LEU A 327 21.99 -13.04 -1.10
C LEU A 327 21.91 -12.33 0.25
N ALA A 328 22.07 -11.00 0.24
CA ALA A 328 21.78 -10.15 1.39
C ALA A 328 20.73 -9.13 1.01
N THR A 329 19.65 -9.01 1.80
CA THR A 329 18.58 -8.05 1.56
C THR A 329 18.27 -7.26 2.80
N PHE A 330 17.82 -6.04 2.57
CA PHE A 330 17.25 -5.15 3.56
C PHE A 330 15.95 -4.60 3.01
N SER A 331 14.88 -4.62 3.81
CA SER A 331 13.62 -3.95 3.48
C SER A 331 13.07 -3.18 4.68
N LYS A 332 12.44 -2.07 4.39
CA LYS A 332 11.69 -1.28 5.36
C LYS A 332 10.32 -0.94 4.80
N LEU A 333 9.31 -1.11 5.65
CA LEU A 333 7.92 -0.86 5.36
C LEU A 333 7.37 0.01 6.49
N ASP A 334 6.94 1.21 6.17
CA ASP A 334 6.32 2.13 7.11
C ASP A 334 4.89 2.41 6.65
N ASP A 335 3.92 2.14 7.52
CA ASP A 335 2.52 2.48 7.35
C ASP A 335 2.15 3.47 8.46
N VAL A 336 1.95 4.73 8.09
CA VAL A 336 1.73 5.84 9.03
C VAL A 336 0.44 6.55 8.68
N ARG A 337 -0.33 6.92 9.69
CA ARG A 337 -1.43 7.86 9.51
C ARG A 337 -0.93 9.29 9.63
N GLY A 338 -1.30 10.12 8.66
CA GLY A 338 -1.02 11.55 8.63
C GLY A 338 -2.29 12.39 8.73
N THR A 339 -2.16 13.65 9.10
CA THR A 339 -3.26 14.61 9.20
C THR A 339 -2.78 16.02 8.88
N ASN A 340 -3.71 16.88 8.46
CA ASN A 340 -3.51 18.33 8.38
C ASN A 340 -3.95 19.05 9.66
N SER A 341 -4.54 18.33 10.63
CA SER A 341 -4.95 18.88 11.93
C SER A 341 -3.74 19.22 12.78
N SER A 342 -3.84 20.29 13.55
CA SER A 342 -3.07 20.41 14.78
C SER A 342 -3.60 19.40 15.81
N ILE A 343 -2.82 19.10 16.84
CA ILE A 343 -3.26 18.25 17.97
C ILE A 343 -4.47 18.90 18.61
N PHE A 344 -5.63 18.27 18.47
CA PHE A 344 -6.90 18.74 19.02
C PHE A 344 -7.85 17.54 19.21
N PRO A 345 -8.64 17.52 20.28
CA PRO A 345 -9.61 16.45 20.50
C PRO A 345 -10.60 16.31 19.34
N PHE A 346 -11.02 15.08 19.08
CA PHE A 346 -12.09 14.85 18.13
C PHE A 346 -13.46 15.11 18.79
N VAL A 347 -14.28 15.89 18.12
CA VAL A 347 -15.58 16.34 18.64
C VAL A 347 -16.69 15.88 17.69
N ASP A 348 -17.68 15.18 18.25
CA ASP A 348 -18.95 14.89 17.58
C ASP A 348 -20.07 15.76 18.19
N ILE A 349 -20.79 16.46 17.33
CA ILE A 349 -22.02 17.18 17.66
C ILE A 349 -23.18 16.42 17.04
N LEU A 350 -24.15 16.03 17.85
CA LEU A 350 -25.30 15.26 17.41
C LEU A 350 -26.48 16.18 17.03
N LYS A 351 -27.38 15.62 16.23
CA LYS A 351 -28.72 16.12 15.94
C LYS A 351 -29.64 14.91 15.77
N ASP A 352 -30.74 14.86 16.53
CA ASP A 352 -31.67 13.72 16.54
C ASP A 352 -30.98 12.38 16.86
N ASN A 353 -30.09 12.39 17.84
CA ASN A 353 -29.25 11.24 18.25
C ASN A 353 -28.39 10.63 17.12
N GLN A 354 -28.07 11.38 16.08
CA GLN A 354 -27.18 10.99 15.00
C GLN A 354 -26.06 12.00 14.83
N ASN A 355 -24.94 11.57 14.26
CA ASN A 355 -23.89 12.50 13.90
C ASN A 355 -24.47 13.63 13.02
N TYR A 356 -24.01 14.85 13.28
CA TYR A 356 -24.41 16.04 12.54
C TYR A 356 -23.18 16.81 12.04
N ILE A 357 -22.33 17.24 12.97
CA ILE A 357 -21.07 17.93 12.66
C ILE A 357 -19.96 17.29 13.46
N SER A 358 -18.83 16.98 12.82
CA SER A 358 -17.64 16.42 13.47
C SER A 358 -16.39 17.20 13.08
N PHE A 359 -15.52 17.48 14.06
CA PHE A 359 -14.25 18.17 13.84
C PHE A 359 -13.18 17.71 14.81
N GLY A 360 -11.93 18.14 14.60
CA GLY A 360 -10.77 17.72 15.39
C GLY A 360 -9.92 16.70 14.67
N GLU A 361 -8.84 16.27 15.30
CA GLU A 361 -7.96 15.22 14.78
C GLU A 361 -8.67 13.87 14.85
N GLU A 362 -8.69 13.13 13.74
CA GLU A 362 -9.42 11.86 13.64
C GLU A 362 -8.97 10.86 14.73
N LEU A 363 -9.94 10.12 15.29
CA LEU A 363 -9.86 9.31 16.51
C LEU A 363 -8.70 8.28 16.55
N PHE A 364 -8.24 7.82 15.40
CA PHE A 364 -7.26 6.75 15.26
C PHE A 364 -5.95 7.23 14.62
N THR A 365 -5.79 8.54 14.43
CA THR A 365 -4.65 9.08 13.64
C THR A 365 -3.45 9.40 14.52
N TYR A 366 -3.66 9.96 15.70
CA TYR A 366 -2.58 10.31 16.62
C TYR A 366 -1.80 9.05 17.06
N ASN A 367 -0.47 9.07 16.89
CA ASN A 367 0.42 7.94 17.21
C ASN A 367 -0.06 6.59 16.64
N ASN A 368 -0.50 6.58 15.38
CA ASN A 368 -0.85 5.36 14.68
C ASN A 368 0.14 5.11 13.53
N ALA A 369 1.09 4.25 13.79
CA ALA A 369 2.15 3.92 12.86
C ALA A 369 2.60 2.47 13.02
N VAL A 370 2.97 1.84 11.94
CA VAL A 370 3.61 0.52 11.91
C VAL A 370 4.91 0.65 11.13
N HIS A 371 6.01 0.27 11.76
CA HIS A 371 7.34 0.26 11.14
C HIS A 371 7.90 -1.16 11.15
N ASN A 372 8.12 -1.72 9.98
CA ASN A 372 8.71 -3.04 9.81
C ASN A 372 10.08 -2.91 9.15
N THR A 373 11.09 -3.53 9.74
CA THR A 373 12.44 -3.62 9.16
C THR A 373 12.87 -5.07 9.12
N VAL A 374 13.32 -5.53 7.96
CA VAL A 374 13.75 -6.91 7.75
C VAL A 374 15.15 -6.93 7.15
N TRP A 375 16.06 -7.66 7.80
CA TRP A 375 17.37 -8.03 7.27
C TRP A 375 17.37 -9.52 6.98
N ASN A 376 17.78 -9.90 5.79
CA ASN A 376 17.92 -11.30 5.43
C ASN A 376 19.28 -11.54 4.80
N ILE A 377 19.96 -12.59 5.26
CA ILE A 377 21.24 -13.07 4.71
C ILE A 377 21.08 -14.56 4.42
N LYS A 378 21.32 -14.93 3.18
CA LYS A 378 21.18 -16.27 2.67
C LYS A 378 22.41 -16.68 1.89
N ASP A 379 22.92 -17.89 2.15
CA ASP A 379 24.05 -18.46 1.43
C ASP A 379 23.77 -19.92 1.07
N ASP A 380 23.70 -20.20 -0.23
CA ASP A 380 23.36 -21.51 -0.78
C ASP A 380 24.55 -22.05 -1.60
N VAL A 381 25.13 -23.15 -1.19
CA VAL A 381 26.17 -23.88 -1.93
C VAL A 381 25.54 -25.07 -2.65
N THR A 382 25.79 -25.20 -3.93
CA THR A 382 25.32 -26.31 -4.75
C THR A 382 26.47 -27.09 -5.31
N TYR A 383 26.47 -28.41 -5.06
CA TYR A 383 27.45 -29.36 -5.57
C TYR A 383 26.79 -30.39 -6.53
N TYR A 384 27.39 -30.54 -7.70
CA TYR A 384 26.93 -31.46 -8.73
C TYR A 384 27.90 -32.65 -8.81
N THR A 385 27.40 -33.88 -8.65
CA THR A 385 28.22 -35.11 -8.74
C THR A 385 27.43 -36.24 -9.40
N GLY A 386 27.88 -36.72 -10.50
CA GLY A 386 27.15 -37.70 -11.31
C GLY A 386 25.74 -37.19 -11.69
N ASN A 387 24.71 -37.93 -11.29
CA ASN A 387 23.31 -37.56 -11.49
C ASN A 387 22.69 -36.82 -10.28
N HIS A 388 23.50 -36.45 -9.30
CA HIS A 388 23.02 -35.81 -8.07
C HIS A 388 23.33 -34.33 -8.04
N LYS A 389 22.35 -33.54 -7.58
CA LYS A 389 22.48 -32.12 -7.23
C LYS A 389 22.25 -32.01 -5.73
N ILE A 390 23.30 -31.70 -5.00
CA ILE A 390 23.28 -31.54 -3.55
C ILE A 390 23.33 -30.06 -3.24
N MET A 391 22.42 -29.54 -2.46
CA MET A 391 22.39 -28.15 -2.03
C MET A 391 22.38 -28.09 -0.51
N VAL A 392 23.27 -27.26 0.03
CA VAL A 392 23.33 -26.92 1.47
C VAL A 392 23.34 -25.41 1.58
N GLY A 393 22.53 -24.88 2.46
CA GLY A 393 22.44 -23.43 2.65
C GLY A 393 22.08 -23.05 4.07
N LEU A 394 22.30 -21.76 4.36
CA LEU A 394 21.90 -21.11 5.58
C LEU A 394 21.09 -19.86 5.21
N ASN A 395 19.99 -19.66 5.93
CA ASN A 395 19.19 -18.43 5.87
C ASN A 395 19.04 -17.86 7.27
N TYR A 396 19.43 -16.59 7.44
CA TYR A 396 19.22 -15.84 8.66
C TYR A 396 18.34 -14.62 8.33
N GLU A 397 17.24 -14.49 9.05
CA GLU A 397 16.35 -13.34 8.95
C GLU A 397 16.17 -12.70 10.31
N HIS A 398 16.32 -11.37 10.36
CA HIS A 398 16.06 -10.56 11.54
C HIS A 398 14.97 -9.56 11.21
N GLN A 399 13.87 -9.63 11.95
CA GLN A 399 12.73 -8.76 11.80
C GLN A 399 12.58 -7.88 13.04
N MET A 400 12.39 -6.60 12.81
CA MET A 400 12.02 -5.63 13.84
C MET A 400 10.68 -5.03 13.46
N ALA A 401 9.78 -4.97 14.41
CA ALA A 401 8.48 -4.40 14.23
C ALA A 401 8.18 -3.43 15.38
N ASP A 402 7.85 -2.20 15.04
CA ASP A 402 7.35 -1.20 15.96
C ASP A 402 5.92 -0.84 15.54
N ASN A 403 4.97 -1.10 16.43
CA ASN A 403 3.56 -0.84 16.21
C ASN A 403 3.05 0.14 17.27
N GLN A 404 2.71 1.32 16.85
CA GLN A 404 2.14 2.37 17.67
C GLN A 404 0.65 2.49 17.35
N TYR A 405 -0.17 2.45 18.38
CA TYR A 405 -1.61 2.64 18.24
C TYR A 405 -2.19 3.22 19.52
N LEU A 406 -2.75 4.41 19.40
CA LEU A 406 -3.40 5.10 20.51
C LEU A 406 -4.77 5.64 20.06
N ARG A 407 -5.81 4.86 20.36
CA ARG A 407 -7.19 5.30 20.10
C ARG A 407 -7.55 6.49 20.99
N ASN A 408 -8.17 7.53 20.42
CA ASN A 408 -8.54 8.76 21.10
C ASN A 408 -7.35 9.47 21.79
N GLY A 409 -6.16 9.34 21.22
CA GLY A 409 -4.94 9.88 21.82
C GLY A 409 -4.95 11.38 22.05
N THR A 410 -5.75 12.12 21.29
CA THR A 410 -6.00 13.56 21.45
C THR A 410 -7.25 13.87 22.29
N GLY A 411 -8.01 12.83 22.68
CA GLY A 411 -9.29 12.97 23.37
C GLY A 411 -10.49 12.91 22.42
N TYR A 412 -11.65 12.59 22.98
CA TYR A 412 -12.93 12.55 22.27
C TYR A 412 -14.01 13.20 23.12
N TYR A 413 -14.80 14.09 22.49
CA TYR A 413 -15.91 14.78 23.11
C TYR A 413 -17.17 14.60 22.26
N ARG A 414 -18.33 14.44 22.93
CA ARG A 414 -19.61 14.36 22.26
C ARG A 414 -20.63 15.29 22.89
N TYR A 415 -21.29 16.09 22.08
CA TYR A 415 -22.38 16.96 22.48
C TYR A 415 -23.70 16.44 21.92
N THR A 416 -24.78 16.48 22.72
CA THR A 416 -26.10 15.97 22.33
C THR A 416 -26.79 16.84 21.29
N SER A 417 -26.43 18.13 21.22
CA SER A 417 -26.97 19.08 20.25
C SER A 417 -25.94 20.15 19.86
N LEU A 418 -26.25 20.85 18.78
CA LEU A 418 -25.49 22.04 18.37
C LEU A 418 -25.62 23.15 19.41
N ASP A 419 -26.79 23.31 20.00
CA ASP A 419 -27.04 24.34 21.02
C ASP A 419 -26.16 24.11 22.25
N ASP A 420 -26.01 22.87 22.71
CA ASP A 420 -25.10 22.54 23.84
C ASP A 420 -23.66 22.93 23.53
N PHE A 421 -23.19 22.66 22.34
CA PHE A 421 -21.85 23.06 21.93
C PHE A 421 -21.69 24.59 21.87
N VAL A 422 -22.63 25.28 21.24
CA VAL A 422 -22.62 26.75 21.08
C VAL A 422 -22.63 27.44 22.42
N GLN A 423 -23.47 26.99 23.35
CA GLN A 423 -23.58 27.54 24.70
C GLN A 423 -22.41 27.17 25.63
N GLY A 424 -21.55 26.22 25.21
CA GLY A 424 -20.45 25.73 26.04
C GLY A 424 -20.92 24.86 27.20
N ALA A 425 -22.02 24.14 27.02
CA ALA A 425 -22.49 23.15 27.98
C ALA A 425 -21.46 22.01 28.13
N ALA A 426 -21.59 21.26 29.24
CA ALA A 426 -20.75 20.07 29.43
C ALA A 426 -21.07 19.02 28.33
N PRO A 427 -20.06 18.38 27.74
CA PRO A 427 -20.27 17.31 26.77
C PRO A 427 -20.94 16.10 27.44
N GLU A 428 -21.76 15.38 26.69
CA GLU A 428 -22.40 14.15 27.17
C GLU A 428 -21.37 13.03 27.43
N ILE A 429 -20.35 12.94 26.56
CA ILE A 429 -19.27 11.94 26.65
C ILE A 429 -17.94 12.64 26.55
N VAL A 430 -17.02 12.24 27.41
CA VAL A 430 -15.59 12.55 27.34
C VAL A 430 -14.82 11.22 27.42
N CYS A 431 -14.00 10.93 26.42
CA CYS A 431 -13.09 9.78 26.46
C CYS A 431 -11.66 10.28 26.30
N LEU A 432 -10.82 9.89 27.24
CA LEU A 432 -9.39 10.14 27.21
C LEU A 432 -8.66 8.81 27.27
N THR A 433 -7.56 8.70 26.52
CA THR A 433 -6.68 7.54 26.62
C THR A 433 -5.51 7.88 27.53
N TYR A 434 -5.20 6.99 28.45
CA TYR A 434 -4.08 7.10 29.36
C TYR A 434 -2.98 6.11 28.94
N GLY A 435 -1.73 6.57 28.93
CA GLY A 435 -0.57 5.69 28.88
C GLY A 435 -0.32 5.09 30.28
N TYR A 436 0.40 3.97 30.34
CA TYR A 436 0.95 3.45 31.58
C TYR A 436 2.42 3.82 31.67
N ASN A 437 2.85 4.35 32.83
CA ASN A 437 4.26 4.37 33.16
C ASN A 437 4.74 2.92 33.41
N GLY A 438 6.01 2.65 33.37
CA GLY A 438 6.56 1.29 33.54
C GLY A 438 6.22 0.59 34.86
N GLU A 439 5.38 1.18 35.73
CA GLU A 439 4.96 0.69 37.06
C GLU A 439 3.47 0.30 37.11
N ASN A 440 2.81 0.15 35.96
CA ASN A 440 1.38 -0.16 35.82
C ASN A 440 0.41 0.90 36.41
N GLU A 441 0.87 2.13 36.61
CA GLU A 441 0.00 3.24 36.99
C GLU A 441 -0.39 4.08 35.76
N PRO A 442 -1.66 4.54 35.69
CA PRO A 442 -2.08 5.39 34.57
C PRO A 442 -1.29 6.70 34.58
N ALA A 443 -0.53 6.93 33.51
CA ALA A 443 0.11 8.22 33.28
C ALA A 443 -0.89 9.14 32.59
N SER A 444 -1.20 10.29 33.17
CA SER A 444 -2.01 11.29 32.50
C SER A 444 -1.26 11.83 31.29
N CYS A 445 -1.79 11.60 30.08
CA CYS A 445 -1.36 12.35 28.91
C CYS A 445 -2.04 13.72 28.96
N LEU A 446 -1.42 14.69 29.58
CA LEU A 446 -1.74 16.10 29.47
C LEU A 446 -0.94 16.70 28.33
#